data_bc58944f5f087fcd2bd39019cf9a5e07
#
_entry.id   bc58944f5f087fcd2bd39019cf9a5e07
#
_cell.length_a   1.000
_cell.length_b   1.000
_cell.length_c   1.000
_cell.angle_alpha   90.00
_cell.angle_beta   90.00
_cell.angle_gamma   90.00
#
_symmetry.space_group_name_H-M   'P 1'
#
loop_
_entity.id
_entity.type
_entity.pdbx_description
1 polymer ?
#
loop_
_entity_poly.entity_id
_entity_poly.type
_entity_poly.pdbx_seq_one_letter_code
_entity_poly.pdbx_strand_id
1 'polypeptide(L)'
;MNAHLPQSYEAMVELEDIAAVPHHIITPRHAKPMIGVYQDTLVGSYLLTQAGVKFTRREFMNLMMYNKRFDGTIPVARMLLNGQERWTGQQVLGALLPPINIELGNKSYDSEKDGQESNNFVKITQGDIEQGVVDGDIYMKPSKGIVHVTYNDYGPKDTVDLLDSLQNTVESFLVLNGFSVGISDLIADEETKKQIDAKIQERKKQVEQVILQVHLDLFDNNTGKTNQQEFEDQIFGILNQATSDAGSTGQKSLSSENRLLAMVRSGSKGEPLNVAQMMACLGQTAIEGKRVPYGFTDRTLPHYKKYDDSSEARGFIESSFIRGLTPQQFFFHAMSGREGLIDTAVKTADNFINL
;
A
#
# COMPACT_ATOMS: atom_id res chain seq x y z
N MET A 1 -24.12 6.66 2.46
CA MET A 1 -23.61 7.96 2.91
C MET A 1 -24.78 8.76 3.44
N ASN A 2 -24.69 9.32 4.65
CA ASN A 2 -25.76 10.10 5.25
C ASN A 2 -25.44 11.58 5.08
N ALA A 3 -26.47 12.38 4.76
CA ALA A 3 -26.38 13.82 4.67
C ALA A 3 -27.34 14.44 5.69
N HIS A 4 -26.88 15.47 6.39
CA HIS A 4 -27.67 16.20 7.39
C HIS A 4 -27.72 17.69 7.04
N LEU A 5 -28.90 18.29 7.18
CA LEU A 5 -29.09 19.72 7.03
C LEU A 5 -29.36 20.32 8.42
N PRO A 6 -28.48 21.16 8.97
CA PRO A 6 -28.70 21.80 10.26
C PRO A 6 -29.91 22.74 10.21
N GLN A 7 -30.71 22.73 11.27
CA GLN A 7 -31.97 23.49 11.33
C GLN A 7 -31.92 24.73 12.26
N SER A 8 -30.91 24.81 13.13
CA SER A 8 -30.74 25.96 14.02
C SER A 8 -29.48 26.74 13.70
N TYR A 9 -29.43 28.01 14.05
CA TYR A 9 -28.25 28.86 13.88
C TYR A 9 -27.08 28.39 14.74
N GLU A 10 -27.34 27.87 15.94
CA GLU A 10 -26.32 27.31 16.82
C GLU A 10 -25.64 26.11 16.17
N ALA A 11 -26.42 25.20 15.58
CA ALA A 11 -25.86 24.03 14.85
C ALA A 11 -25.07 24.45 13.60
N MET A 12 -25.49 25.50 12.89
CA MET A 12 -24.75 26.05 11.74
C MET A 12 -23.41 26.62 12.18
N VAL A 13 -23.33 27.41 13.22
CA VAL A 13 -22.09 27.99 13.75
C VAL A 13 -21.18 26.90 14.28
N GLU A 14 -21.71 25.91 15.00
CA GLU A 14 -20.91 24.78 15.49
C GLU A 14 -20.28 23.97 14.35
N LEU A 15 -21.03 23.77 13.27
CA LEU A 15 -20.48 23.06 12.07
C LEU A 15 -19.45 23.91 11.35
N GLU A 16 -19.62 25.23 11.25
CA GLU A 16 -18.68 26.11 10.55
C GLU A 16 -17.40 26.34 11.35
N ASP A 17 -17.52 26.65 12.65
CA ASP A 17 -16.37 27.06 13.46
C ASP A 17 -15.62 25.89 14.11
N ILE A 18 -16.30 24.77 14.36
CA ILE A 18 -15.72 23.63 15.07
C ILE A 18 -15.56 22.39 14.17
N ALA A 19 -16.63 21.98 13.49
CA ALA A 19 -16.64 20.70 12.76
C ALA A 19 -16.16 20.78 11.30
N ALA A 20 -15.87 21.97 10.79
CA ALA A 20 -15.43 22.14 9.41
C ALA A 20 -14.10 21.44 9.12
N VAL A 21 -13.99 20.84 7.94
CA VAL A 21 -12.82 20.05 7.47
C VAL A 21 -11.47 20.74 7.70
N PRO A 22 -11.31 22.06 7.47
CA PRO A 22 -10.02 22.72 7.69
C PRO A 22 -9.48 22.59 9.11
N HIS A 23 -10.37 22.51 10.10
CA HIS A 23 -9.98 22.40 11.52
C HIS A 23 -9.59 20.97 11.93
N HIS A 24 -9.84 19.97 11.06
CA HIS A 24 -9.61 18.55 11.33
C HIS A 24 -8.51 17.91 10.48
N ILE A 25 -7.69 18.70 9.80
CA ILE A 25 -6.59 18.18 8.96
C ILE A 25 -5.57 17.43 9.82
N ILE A 26 -5.20 17.99 10.98
CA ILE A 26 -4.29 17.34 11.93
C ILE A 26 -5.09 16.78 13.11
N THR A 27 -4.94 15.47 13.38
CA THR A 27 -5.61 14.84 14.54
C THR A 27 -4.85 15.07 15.83
N PRO A 28 -5.52 15.47 16.94
CA PRO A 28 -4.88 15.64 18.24
C PRO A 28 -4.41 14.31 18.86
N ARG A 29 -5.01 13.18 18.47
CA ARG A 29 -4.66 11.86 19.03
C ARG A 29 -3.21 11.47 18.78
N HIS A 30 -2.69 11.76 17.60
CA HIS A 30 -1.35 11.33 17.17
C HIS A 30 -0.51 12.47 16.60
N ALA A 31 -1.02 13.71 16.64
CA ALA A 31 -0.39 14.88 16.03
C ALA A 31 0.08 14.63 14.59
N LYS A 32 -0.77 13.96 13.80
CA LYS A 32 -0.48 13.62 12.40
C LYS A 32 -1.62 14.03 11.47
N PRO A 33 -1.34 14.24 10.18
CA PRO A 33 -2.38 14.49 9.21
C PRO A 33 -3.37 13.31 9.15
N MET A 34 -4.66 13.61 9.20
CA MET A 34 -5.74 12.66 8.99
C MET A 34 -6.41 12.89 7.64
N ILE A 35 -6.51 14.15 7.23
CA ILE A 35 -6.97 14.56 5.91
C ILE A 35 -5.75 14.87 5.06
N GLY A 36 -5.71 14.35 3.86
CA GLY A 36 -4.56 14.51 2.98
C GLY A 36 -4.77 13.85 1.62
N VAL A 37 -3.70 13.38 1.03
CA VAL A 37 -3.65 12.83 -0.33
C VAL A 37 -3.78 11.31 -0.29
N TYR A 38 -4.72 10.75 -1.06
CA TYR A 38 -5.01 9.31 -1.09
C TYR A 38 -5.26 8.80 -2.52
N GLN A 39 -5.20 7.48 -2.69
CA GLN A 39 -5.60 6.73 -3.88
C GLN A 39 -5.04 7.32 -5.20
N ASP A 40 -5.89 7.78 -6.11
CA ASP A 40 -5.50 8.21 -7.45
C ASP A 40 -4.55 9.41 -7.43
N THR A 41 -4.74 10.35 -6.49
CA THR A 41 -3.85 11.49 -6.34
C THR A 41 -2.44 11.05 -5.89
N LEU A 42 -2.31 9.99 -5.09
CA LEU A 42 -0.99 9.45 -4.72
C LEU A 42 -0.31 8.76 -5.90
N VAL A 43 -1.00 7.86 -6.59
CA VAL A 43 -0.38 7.18 -7.74
C VAL A 43 -0.05 8.17 -8.85
N GLY A 44 -0.92 9.16 -9.08
CA GLY A 44 -0.67 10.21 -10.06
C GLY A 44 0.52 11.09 -9.69
N SER A 45 0.66 11.50 -8.42
CA SER A 45 1.82 12.26 -7.93
C SER A 45 3.12 11.46 -8.05
N TYR A 46 3.07 10.16 -7.73
CA TYR A 46 4.20 9.24 -7.88
C TYR A 46 4.63 9.13 -9.34
N LEU A 47 3.68 8.92 -10.28
CA LEU A 47 3.97 8.84 -11.70
C LEU A 47 4.46 10.19 -12.26
N LEU A 48 3.82 11.28 -11.85
CA LEU A 48 4.18 12.65 -12.27
C LEU A 48 5.62 13.00 -11.93
N THR A 49 6.08 12.62 -10.73
CA THR A 49 7.43 12.94 -10.25
C THR A 49 8.52 11.95 -10.67
N GLN A 50 8.17 10.90 -11.43
CA GLN A 50 9.15 9.96 -11.97
C GLN A 50 10.12 10.62 -12.96
N ALA A 51 11.34 10.08 -12.99
CA ALA A 51 12.32 10.51 -13.97
C ALA A 51 11.81 10.24 -15.40
N GLY A 52 11.94 11.25 -16.27
CA GLY A 52 11.55 11.12 -17.68
C GLY A 52 10.20 11.72 -18.04
N VAL A 53 9.35 12.06 -17.08
CA VAL A 53 8.09 12.79 -17.34
C VAL A 53 8.40 14.23 -17.72
N LYS A 54 7.91 14.66 -18.89
CA LYS A 54 8.23 15.94 -19.50
C LYS A 54 7.00 16.56 -20.14
N PHE A 55 6.85 17.86 -19.95
CA PHE A 55 5.73 18.64 -20.48
C PHE A 55 6.22 19.72 -21.44
N THR A 56 5.44 19.97 -22.47
CA THR A 56 5.54 21.19 -23.27
C THR A 56 5.03 22.38 -22.46
N ARG A 57 5.36 23.58 -22.88
CA ARG A 57 4.84 24.81 -22.25
C ARG A 57 3.32 24.82 -22.17
N ARG A 58 2.65 24.38 -23.24
CA ARG A 58 1.19 24.32 -23.31
C ARG A 58 0.61 23.32 -22.28
N GLU A 59 1.18 22.13 -22.19
CA GLU A 59 0.73 21.11 -21.24
C GLU A 59 0.97 21.56 -19.80
N PHE A 60 2.14 22.14 -19.50
CA PHE A 60 2.43 22.72 -18.19
C PHE A 60 1.40 23.76 -17.80
N MET A 61 1.13 24.74 -18.69
CA MET A 61 0.15 25.79 -18.42
C MET A 61 -1.26 25.23 -18.23
N ASN A 62 -1.67 24.23 -19.02
CA ASN A 62 -2.97 23.59 -18.85
C ASN A 62 -3.12 22.93 -17.47
N LEU A 63 -2.06 22.28 -16.97
CA LEU A 63 -2.05 21.70 -15.63
C LEU A 63 -2.09 22.78 -14.54
N MET A 64 -1.38 23.89 -14.73
CA MET A 64 -1.38 25.01 -13.78
C MET A 64 -2.73 25.73 -13.66
N MET A 65 -3.62 25.62 -14.66
CA MET A 65 -4.98 26.19 -14.57
C MET A 65 -5.82 25.61 -13.42
N TYR A 66 -5.44 24.46 -12.89
CA TYR A 66 -6.10 23.86 -11.72
C TYR A 66 -5.52 24.34 -10.38
N ASN A 67 -4.40 25.07 -10.40
CA ASN A 67 -3.82 25.66 -9.20
C ASN A 67 -4.54 26.97 -8.85
N LYS A 68 -5.24 26.97 -7.71
CA LYS A 68 -5.98 28.16 -7.22
C LYS A 68 -5.09 29.39 -6.98
N ARG A 69 -3.79 29.19 -6.79
CA ARG A 69 -2.80 30.22 -6.46
C ARG A 69 -1.88 30.58 -7.61
N PHE A 70 -2.14 30.05 -8.80
CA PHE A 70 -1.29 30.32 -9.94
C PHE A 70 -1.42 31.78 -10.38
N ASP A 71 -0.32 32.51 -10.27
CA ASP A 71 -0.22 33.94 -10.63
C ASP A 71 0.12 34.20 -12.10
N GLY A 72 0.27 33.13 -12.90
CA GLY A 72 0.69 33.19 -14.30
C GLY A 72 2.20 33.12 -14.50
N THR A 73 3.00 33.11 -13.45
CA THR A 73 4.46 33.02 -13.54
C THR A 73 4.87 31.57 -13.86
N ILE A 74 5.56 31.39 -15.00
CA ILE A 74 6.03 30.06 -15.42
C ILE A 74 7.49 29.94 -15.01
N PRO A 75 7.87 28.89 -14.24
CA PRO A 75 9.25 28.67 -13.85
C PRO A 75 10.13 28.37 -15.08
N VAL A 76 11.41 28.63 -14.96
CA VAL A 76 12.39 28.33 -16.05
C VAL A 76 12.40 26.81 -16.26
N ALA A 77 12.34 26.38 -17.52
CA ALA A 77 12.37 24.97 -17.88
C ALA A 77 13.71 24.34 -17.47
N ARG A 78 13.66 23.19 -16.82
CA ARG A 78 14.87 22.48 -16.38
C ARG A 78 15.53 21.66 -17.48
N MET A 79 14.84 21.43 -18.57
CA MET A 79 15.31 20.56 -19.66
C MET A 79 15.15 21.22 -21.03
N LEU A 80 16.11 20.93 -21.88
CA LEU A 80 16.05 21.22 -23.31
C LEU A 80 16.02 19.91 -24.09
N LEU A 81 14.99 19.68 -24.88
CA LEU A 81 14.88 18.52 -25.75
C LEU A 81 14.74 19.00 -27.21
N ASN A 82 15.72 18.64 -28.04
CA ASN A 82 15.77 19.07 -29.44
C ASN A 82 15.65 20.62 -29.63
N GLY A 83 16.27 21.38 -28.69
CA GLY A 83 16.21 22.86 -28.71
C GLY A 83 14.89 23.46 -28.19
N GLN A 84 13.97 22.63 -27.69
CA GLN A 84 12.71 23.08 -27.11
C GLN A 84 12.74 22.93 -25.58
N GLU A 85 12.24 23.94 -24.90
CA GLU A 85 12.07 23.93 -23.45
C GLU A 85 11.06 22.86 -23.02
N ARG A 86 11.39 22.14 -21.95
CA ARG A 86 10.52 21.15 -21.33
C ARG A 86 10.52 21.30 -19.80
N TRP A 87 9.36 21.17 -19.23
CA TRP A 87 9.13 21.18 -17.79
C TRP A 87 9.04 19.76 -17.26
N THR A 88 9.63 19.51 -16.12
CA THR A 88 9.54 18.21 -15.44
C THR A 88 8.26 18.11 -14.63
N GLY A 89 7.82 16.90 -14.33
CA GLY A 89 6.67 16.71 -13.43
C GLY A 89 6.93 17.19 -12.00
N GLN A 90 8.19 17.16 -11.56
CA GLN A 90 8.60 17.75 -10.29
C GLN A 90 8.36 19.28 -10.27
N GLN A 91 8.60 19.98 -11.38
CA GLN A 91 8.29 21.41 -11.50
C GLN A 91 6.78 21.68 -11.48
N VAL A 92 5.97 20.77 -12.08
CA VAL A 92 4.50 20.87 -12.02
C VAL A 92 4.04 20.77 -10.56
N LEU A 93 4.51 19.75 -9.84
CA LEU A 93 4.12 19.56 -8.45
C LEU A 93 4.67 20.65 -7.53
N GLY A 94 5.92 21.07 -7.73
CA GLY A 94 6.55 22.15 -6.98
C GLY A 94 5.81 23.48 -7.10
N ALA A 95 5.29 23.80 -8.30
CA ALA A 95 4.50 25.02 -8.53
C ALA A 95 3.16 25.06 -7.75
N LEU A 96 2.72 23.92 -7.17
CA LEU A 96 1.54 23.86 -6.31
C LEU A 96 1.88 24.12 -4.85
N LEU A 97 3.14 23.87 -4.44
CA LEU A 97 3.56 23.94 -3.05
C LEU A 97 3.81 25.39 -2.60
N PRO A 98 3.49 25.71 -1.35
CA PRO A 98 3.99 26.95 -0.73
C PRO A 98 5.51 26.86 -0.52
N PRO A 99 6.19 27.97 -0.22
CA PRO A 99 7.65 28.00 0.00
C PRO A 99 8.06 27.22 1.25
N ILE A 100 8.07 25.90 1.20
CA ILE A 100 8.46 24.97 2.27
C ILE A 100 9.81 24.32 1.95
N ASN A 101 10.50 23.88 3.02
CA ASN A 101 11.78 23.17 2.90
C ASN A 101 11.63 21.80 3.56
N ILE A 102 11.86 20.73 2.78
CA ILE A 102 11.70 19.34 3.23
C ILE A 102 12.84 18.49 2.67
N GLU A 103 13.43 17.66 3.52
CA GLU A 103 14.38 16.61 3.14
C GLU A 103 13.95 15.31 3.79
N LEU A 104 13.41 14.39 2.98
CA LEU A 104 12.85 13.11 3.44
C LEU A 104 13.10 11.98 2.43
N GLY A 105 13.37 10.77 2.97
CA GLY A 105 13.26 9.55 2.18
C GLY A 105 11.81 9.12 2.01
N ASN A 106 11.45 8.68 0.81
CA ASN A 106 10.16 8.07 0.52
C ASN A 106 10.08 6.63 1.07
N LYS A 107 8.96 5.94 0.92
CA LYS A 107 8.73 4.57 1.41
C LYS A 107 9.75 3.53 0.88
N SER A 108 10.35 3.79 -0.26
CA SER A 108 11.33 2.91 -0.90
C SER A 108 12.78 3.26 -0.52
N TYR A 109 13.00 4.32 0.25
CA TYR A 109 14.33 4.78 0.65
C TYR A 109 14.92 3.88 1.74
N ASP A 110 16.12 3.36 1.46
CA ASP A 110 16.91 2.57 2.41
C ASP A 110 18.18 3.34 2.77
N SER A 111 18.25 3.82 4.01
CA SER A 111 19.38 4.65 4.49
C SER A 111 20.75 3.96 4.44
N GLU A 112 20.79 2.61 4.38
CA GLU A 112 22.04 1.85 4.29
C GLU A 112 22.53 1.68 2.85
N LYS A 113 21.62 1.74 1.86
CA LYS A 113 21.91 1.48 0.45
C LYS A 113 21.81 2.72 -0.44
N ASP A 114 20.86 3.59 -0.10
CA ASP A 114 20.54 4.79 -0.88
C ASP A 114 21.30 6.01 -0.32
N GLY A 115 22.06 6.68 -1.17
CA GLY A 115 22.63 7.99 -0.85
C GLY A 115 21.59 9.11 -0.95
N GLN A 116 21.94 10.32 -0.50
CA GLN A 116 21.10 11.50 -0.63
C GLN A 116 20.84 11.92 -2.10
N GLU A 117 21.61 11.39 -3.05
CA GLU A 117 21.41 11.62 -4.49
C GLU A 117 20.42 10.61 -5.14
N SER A 118 19.91 9.67 -4.35
CA SER A 118 18.93 8.69 -4.84
C SER A 118 17.59 9.35 -5.19
N ASN A 119 16.92 8.84 -6.23
CA ASN A 119 15.55 9.23 -6.57
C ASN A 119 14.52 8.89 -5.46
N ASN A 120 14.91 8.05 -4.49
CA ASN A 120 14.10 7.73 -3.32
C ASN A 120 14.22 8.78 -2.21
N PHE A 121 15.15 9.72 -2.31
CA PHE A 121 15.31 10.84 -1.38
C PHE A 121 14.73 12.11 -2.02
N VAL A 122 13.73 12.69 -1.36
CA VAL A 122 13.03 13.90 -1.83
C VAL A 122 13.60 15.12 -1.14
N LYS A 123 14.01 16.09 -1.96
CA LYS A 123 14.48 17.38 -1.52
C LYS A 123 13.62 18.50 -2.13
N ILE A 124 13.02 19.28 -1.24
CA ILE A 124 12.17 20.43 -1.58
C ILE A 124 12.83 21.68 -0.97
N THR A 125 13.10 22.68 -1.80
CA THR A 125 13.70 23.96 -1.36
C THR A 125 12.81 25.11 -1.82
N GLN A 126 12.29 25.89 -0.88
CA GLN A 126 11.38 27.00 -1.14
C GLN A 126 10.16 26.59 -2.02
N GLY A 127 9.61 25.38 -1.77
CA GLY A 127 8.50 24.84 -2.52
C GLY A 127 8.90 24.15 -3.83
N ASP A 128 10.11 24.36 -4.33
CA ASP A 128 10.58 23.71 -5.57
C ASP A 128 11.15 22.33 -5.28
N ILE A 129 10.67 21.30 -5.97
CA ILE A 129 11.15 19.92 -5.85
C ILE A 129 12.40 19.77 -6.70
N GLU A 130 13.56 19.80 -6.04
CA GLU A 130 14.87 19.66 -6.71
C GLU A 130 15.10 18.22 -7.16
N GLN A 131 14.69 17.25 -6.33
CA GLN A 131 15.00 15.84 -6.51
C GLN A 131 13.94 14.95 -5.86
N GLY A 132 13.85 13.71 -6.34
CA GLY A 132 13.11 12.62 -5.72
C GLY A 132 11.72 12.39 -6.28
N VAL A 133 11.15 11.24 -5.90
CA VAL A 133 9.81 10.80 -6.28
C VAL A 133 8.90 10.92 -5.07
N VAL A 134 7.80 11.65 -5.22
CA VAL A 134 6.86 11.93 -4.13
C VAL A 134 5.86 10.78 -3.98
N ASP A 135 5.71 10.28 -2.76
CA ASP A 135 4.77 9.23 -2.37
C ASP A 135 3.92 9.61 -1.17
N GLY A 136 3.18 8.66 -0.62
CA GLY A 136 2.31 8.87 0.53
C GLY A 136 3.05 9.30 1.80
N ASP A 137 4.28 8.80 2.01
CA ASP A 137 5.07 9.15 3.19
C ASP A 137 5.54 10.60 3.11
N ILE A 138 5.93 11.09 1.93
CA ILE A 138 6.33 12.49 1.74
C ILE A 138 5.17 13.44 2.03
N TYR A 139 3.94 13.08 1.65
CA TYR A 139 2.77 13.91 1.97
C TYR A 139 2.35 13.85 3.43
N MET A 140 2.28 12.65 4.01
CA MET A 140 1.52 12.38 5.23
C MET A 140 2.38 12.09 6.46
N LYS A 141 3.72 12.15 6.34
CA LYS A 141 4.61 11.86 7.47
C LYS A 141 4.38 12.83 8.63
N PRO A 142 4.18 12.34 9.86
CA PRO A 142 3.99 13.20 11.02
C PRO A 142 5.15 14.18 11.20
N SER A 143 4.84 15.43 11.47
CA SER A 143 5.77 16.55 11.75
C SER A 143 6.69 16.98 10.60
N LYS A 144 6.85 16.18 9.56
CA LYS A 144 7.84 16.42 8.47
C LYS A 144 7.25 16.37 7.08
N GLY A 145 6.04 15.82 6.91
CA GLY A 145 5.39 15.68 5.61
C GLY A 145 4.83 17.02 5.11
N ILE A 146 4.62 17.09 3.80
CA ILE A 146 4.14 18.32 3.11
C ILE A 146 2.87 18.86 3.78
N VAL A 147 1.87 18.02 4.04
CA VAL A 147 0.59 18.45 4.64
C VAL A 147 0.81 19.00 6.04
N HIS A 148 1.64 18.34 6.86
CA HIS A 148 1.89 18.77 8.24
C HIS A 148 2.65 20.10 8.29
N VAL A 149 3.70 20.25 7.50
CA VAL A 149 4.51 21.48 7.43
C VAL A 149 3.65 22.63 6.90
N THR A 150 2.89 22.41 5.82
CA THR A 150 2.01 23.45 5.28
C THR A 150 0.97 23.89 6.29
N TYR A 151 0.36 22.95 7.03
CA TYR A 151 -0.64 23.27 8.05
C TYR A 151 -0.07 24.13 9.19
N ASN A 152 1.13 23.78 9.66
CA ASN A 152 1.77 24.51 10.76
C ASN A 152 2.27 25.91 10.35
N ASP A 153 2.84 26.01 9.15
CA ASP A 153 3.51 27.25 8.73
C ASP A 153 2.55 28.24 8.03
N TYR A 154 1.55 27.73 7.32
CA TYR A 154 0.63 28.53 6.50
C TYR A 154 -0.84 28.45 6.95
N GLY A 155 -1.17 27.50 7.82
CA GLY A 155 -2.50 27.34 8.41
C GLY A 155 -3.50 26.50 7.62
N PRO A 156 -4.72 26.34 8.17
CA PRO A 156 -5.74 25.42 7.63
C PRO A 156 -6.19 25.76 6.21
N LYS A 157 -6.43 27.04 5.93
CA LYS A 157 -6.95 27.50 4.64
C LYS A 157 -5.98 27.20 3.50
N ASP A 158 -4.70 27.49 3.73
CA ASP A 158 -3.66 27.27 2.77
C ASP A 158 -3.44 25.78 2.47
N THR A 159 -3.62 24.96 3.51
CA THR A 159 -3.55 23.50 3.37
C THR A 159 -4.73 22.96 2.55
N VAL A 160 -5.94 23.46 2.74
CA VAL A 160 -7.11 23.09 1.93
C VAL A 160 -6.89 23.45 0.46
N ASP A 161 -6.44 24.69 0.19
CA ASP A 161 -6.17 25.14 -1.18
C ASP A 161 -5.08 24.32 -1.86
N LEU A 162 -4.05 23.91 -1.10
CA LEU A 162 -3.02 22.98 -1.57
C LEU A 162 -3.60 21.62 -1.95
N LEU A 163 -4.38 21.01 -1.04
CA LEU A 163 -4.97 19.68 -1.27
C LEU A 163 -5.91 19.68 -2.47
N ASP A 164 -6.75 20.70 -2.62
CA ASP A 164 -7.64 20.84 -3.77
C ASP A 164 -6.87 21.04 -5.07
N SER A 165 -5.84 21.88 -5.05
CA SER A 165 -5.00 22.13 -6.24
C SER A 165 -4.21 20.87 -6.64
N LEU A 166 -3.66 20.14 -5.66
CA LEU A 166 -2.98 18.85 -5.88
C LEU A 166 -3.92 17.85 -6.53
N GLN A 167 -5.09 17.61 -5.94
CA GLN A 167 -6.04 16.65 -6.46
C GLN A 167 -6.43 16.97 -7.90
N ASN A 168 -6.89 18.18 -8.15
CA ASN A 168 -7.37 18.57 -9.48
C ASN A 168 -6.26 18.51 -10.55
N THR A 169 -5.05 18.97 -10.23
CA THR A 169 -3.91 18.95 -11.17
C THR A 169 -3.47 17.52 -11.47
N VAL A 170 -3.35 16.68 -10.44
CA VAL A 170 -2.90 15.28 -10.59
C VAL A 170 -3.95 14.44 -11.30
N GLU A 171 -5.24 14.63 -10.99
CA GLU A 171 -6.32 13.95 -11.72
C GLU A 171 -6.34 14.36 -13.20
N SER A 172 -6.16 15.63 -13.50
CA SER A 172 -6.01 16.09 -14.90
C SER A 172 -4.81 15.46 -15.60
N PHE A 173 -3.68 15.31 -14.90
CA PHE A 173 -2.53 14.59 -15.43
C PHE A 173 -2.87 13.12 -15.71
N LEU A 174 -3.56 12.42 -14.80
CA LEU A 174 -3.96 11.04 -15.00
C LEU A 174 -4.93 10.85 -16.16
N VAL A 175 -5.83 11.80 -16.39
CA VAL A 175 -6.73 11.79 -17.58
C VAL A 175 -5.91 11.84 -18.87
N LEU A 176 -4.84 12.63 -18.92
CA LEU A 176 -3.97 12.73 -20.09
C LEU A 176 -3.03 11.54 -20.26
N ASN A 177 -2.49 11.03 -19.16
CA ASN A 177 -1.50 9.95 -19.18
C ASN A 177 -2.13 8.56 -19.22
N GLY A 178 -3.28 8.38 -18.59
CA GLY A 178 -3.93 7.09 -18.35
C GLY A 178 -3.19 6.24 -17.31
N PHE A 179 -3.94 5.39 -16.61
CA PHE A 179 -3.39 4.40 -15.70
C PHE A 179 -4.27 3.16 -15.70
N SER A 180 -3.65 1.99 -15.86
CA SER A 180 -4.34 0.68 -15.82
C SER A 180 -3.36 -0.41 -15.47
N VAL A 181 -3.84 -1.51 -14.90
CA VAL A 181 -3.07 -2.73 -14.60
C VAL A 181 -3.55 -3.84 -15.53
N GLY A 182 -2.62 -4.49 -16.23
CA GLY A 182 -2.89 -5.62 -17.08
C GLY A 182 -2.44 -6.95 -16.46
N ILE A 183 -2.91 -8.08 -17.01
CA ILE A 183 -2.47 -9.41 -16.57
C ILE A 183 -0.95 -9.57 -16.77
N SER A 184 -0.37 -8.98 -17.81
CA SER A 184 1.07 -9.00 -18.06
C SER A 184 1.90 -8.41 -16.93
N ASP A 185 1.34 -7.45 -16.17
CA ASP A 185 2.00 -6.86 -15.01
C ASP A 185 2.16 -7.83 -13.82
N LEU A 186 1.45 -8.97 -13.87
CA LEU A 186 1.38 -9.99 -12.82
C LEU A 186 2.07 -11.31 -13.18
N ILE A 187 2.54 -11.46 -14.42
CA ILE A 187 3.16 -12.70 -14.88
C ILE A 187 4.66 -12.63 -14.59
N ALA A 188 5.12 -13.53 -13.70
CA ALA A 188 6.54 -13.76 -13.49
C ALA A 188 7.14 -14.60 -14.64
N ASP A 189 8.44 -14.41 -14.92
CA ASP A 189 9.19 -15.24 -15.82
C ASP A 189 9.37 -16.68 -15.28
N GLU A 190 9.75 -17.62 -16.14
CA GLU A 190 9.85 -19.04 -15.76
C GLU A 190 10.97 -19.30 -14.74
N GLU A 191 12.03 -18.50 -14.75
CA GLU A 191 13.11 -18.61 -13.77
C GLU A 191 12.64 -18.17 -12.38
N THR A 192 11.96 -17.05 -12.30
CA THR A 192 11.35 -16.55 -11.05
C THR A 192 10.33 -17.53 -10.49
N LYS A 193 9.50 -18.14 -11.33
CA LYS A 193 8.55 -19.18 -10.89
C LYS A 193 9.27 -20.36 -10.24
N LYS A 194 10.36 -20.85 -10.84
CA LYS A 194 11.17 -21.93 -10.26
C LYS A 194 11.80 -21.55 -8.93
N GLN A 195 12.29 -20.31 -8.80
CA GLN A 195 12.86 -19.81 -7.55
C GLN A 195 11.79 -19.69 -6.45
N ILE A 196 10.59 -19.25 -6.79
CA ILE A 196 9.43 -19.19 -5.88
C ILE A 196 9.09 -20.61 -5.40
N ASP A 197 8.93 -21.54 -6.33
CA ASP A 197 8.58 -22.93 -6.01
C ASP A 197 9.66 -23.60 -5.13
N ALA A 198 10.93 -23.35 -5.40
CA ALA A 198 12.05 -23.87 -4.59
C ALA A 198 11.99 -23.37 -3.14
N LYS A 199 11.71 -22.07 -2.93
CA LYS A 199 11.57 -21.48 -1.59
C LYS A 199 10.37 -22.04 -0.84
N ILE A 200 9.25 -22.21 -1.51
CA ILE A 200 8.06 -22.81 -0.91
C ILE A 200 8.35 -24.24 -0.48
N GLN A 201 8.99 -25.06 -1.33
CA GLN A 201 9.34 -26.43 -1.01
C GLN A 201 10.35 -26.53 0.14
N GLU A 202 11.31 -25.63 0.22
CA GLU A 202 12.24 -25.55 1.35
C GLU A 202 11.50 -25.36 2.68
N ARG A 203 10.57 -24.41 2.73
CA ARG A 203 9.77 -24.14 3.94
C ARG A 203 8.81 -25.29 4.27
N LYS A 204 8.23 -25.95 3.27
CA LYS A 204 7.40 -27.15 3.49
C LYS A 204 8.21 -28.28 4.13
N LYS A 205 9.46 -28.49 3.70
CA LYS A 205 10.36 -29.47 4.35
C LYS A 205 10.65 -29.13 5.80
N GLN A 206 10.80 -27.83 6.14
CA GLN A 206 10.95 -27.42 7.55
C GLN A 206 9.72 -27.76 8.37
N VAL A 207 8.51 -27.56 7.82
CA VAL A 207 7.26 -27.96 8.46
C VAL A 207 7.20 -29.48 8.68
N GLU A 208 7.57 -30.28 7.66
CA GLU A 208 7.62 -31.76 7.79
C GLU A 208 8.57 -32.22 8.90
N GLN A 209 9.72 -31.50 9.06
CA GLN A 209 10.65 -31.79 10.16
C GLN A 209 10.03 -31.52 11.53
N VAL A 210 9.30 -30.40 11.70
CA VAL A 210 8.61 -30.09 12.96
C VAL A 210 7.53 -31.14 13.25
N ILE A 211 6.74 -31.55 12.27
CA ILE A 211 5.74 -32.61 12.40
C ILE A 211 6.40 -33.94 12.83
N LEU A 212 7.53 -34.28 12.22
CA LEU A 212 8.27 -35.48 12.57
C LEU A 212 8.81 -35.44 14.00
N GLN A 213 9.32 -34.28 14.46
CA GLN A 213 9.76 -34.13 15.86
C GLN A 213 8.63 -34.35 16.86
N VAL A 214 7.42 -33.85 16.55
CA VAL A 214 6.25 -34.12 17.41
C VAL A 214 5.87 -35.61 17.42
N HIS A 215 5.87 -36.26 16.26
CA HIS A 215 5.55 -37.69 16.17
C HIS A 215 6.57 -38.60 16.87
N LEU A 216 7.82 -38.13 17.01
CA LEU A 216 8.88 -38.87 17.72
C LEU A 216 9.03 -38.48 19.19
N ASP A 217 8.11 -37.65 19.74
CA ASP A 217 8.19 -37.10 21.10
C ASP A 217 9.51 -36.32 21.38
N LEU A 218 10.13 -35.77 20.35
CA LEU A 218 11.36 -34.97 20.41
C LEU A 218 11.09 -33.45 20.35
N PHE A 219 9.82 -33.03 20.39
CA PHE A 219 9.44 -31.65 20.34
C PHE A 219 9.76 -30.93 21.65
N ASP A 220 10.69 -29.97 21.58
CA ASP A 220 11.12 -29.19 22.75
C ASP A 220 10.32 -27.88 22.81
N ASN A 221 9.65 -27.68 23.94
CA ASN A 221 8.84 -26.47 24.17
C ASN A 221 9.43 -25.67 25.33
N ASN A 222 10.11 -24.61 24.98
CA ASN A 222 10.72 -23.66 25.91
C ASN A 222 9.84 -22.43 26.19
N THR A 223 8.59 -22.44 25.70
CA THR A 223 7.63 -21.35 25.90
C THR A 223 6.64 -21.71 27.01
N GLY A 224 6.02 -20.76 27.65
CA GLY A 224 4.98 -21.02 28.65
C GLY A 224 3.63 -21.51 28.07
N LYS A 225 3.58 -21.87 26.77
CA LYS A 225 2.40 -22.34 26.06
C LYS A 225 2.30 -23.88 26.14
N THR A 226 1.12 -24.42 25.80
CA THR A 226 0.98 -25.86 25.61
C THR A 226 1.74 -26.32 24.37
N ASN A 227 2.19 -27.60 24.37
CA ASN A 227 2.91 -28.18 23.22
C ASN A 227 2.11 -28.04 21.90
N GLN A 228 0.80 -28.20 21.98
CA GLN A 228 -0.08 -28.06 20.82
C GLN A 228 -0.12 -26.59 20.30
N GLN A 229 -0.16 -25.62 21.21
CA GLN A 229 -0.14 -24.20 20.80
C GLN A 229 1.22 -23.82 20.20
N GLU A 230 2.31 -24.25 20.82
CA GLU A 230 3.65 -23.97 20.32
C GLU A 230 3.90 -24.61 18.94
N PHE A 231 3.45 -25.85 18.76
CA PHE A 231 3.50 -26.54 17.47
C PHE A 231 2.75 -25.78 16.37
N GLU A 232 1.52 -25.34 16.64
CA GLU A 232 0.74 -24.56 15.69
C GLU A 232 1.40 -23.21 15.38
N ASP A 233 1.92 -22.49 16.39
CA ASP A 233 2.56 -21.20 16.24
C ASP A 233 3.86 -21.31 15.41
N GLN A 234 4.67 -22.34 15.63
CA GLN A 234 5.91 -22.58 14.87
C GLN A 234 5.60 -22.86 13.39
N ILE A 235 4.67 -23.76 13.10
CA ILE A 235 4.28 -24.06 11.72
C ILE A 235 3.70 -22.82 11.03
N PHE A 236 2.82 -22.11 11.71
CA PHE A 236 2.22 -20.89 11.17
C PHE A 236 3.30 -19.83 10.85
N GLY A 237 4.28 -19.68 11.73
CA GLY A 237 5.44 -18.81 11.52
C GLY A 237 6.27 -19.18 10.28
N ILE A 238 6.61 -20.46 10.12
CA ILE A 238 7.37 -20.99 8.98
C ILE A 238 6.60 -20.76 7.66
N LEU A 239 5.31 -21.02 7.64
CA LEU A 239 4.47 -20.88 6.45
C LEU A 239 4.22 -19.41 6.08
N ASN A 240 4.11 -18.51 7.05
CA ASN A 240 4.05 -17.08 6.78
C ASN A 240 5.37 -16.55 6.19
N GLN A 241 6.50 -17.05 6.68
CA GLN A 241 7.80 -16.73 6.07
C GLN A 241 7.89 -17.25 4.62
N ALA A 242 7.34 -18.42 4.32
CA ALA A 242 7.28 -18.93 2.96
C ALA A 242 6.60 -17.93 2.00
N THR A 243 5.46 -17.39 2.43
CA THR A 243 4.71 -16.39 1.66
C THR A 243 5.51 -15.10 1.47
N SER A 244 6.17 -14.62 2.51
CA SER A 244 7.01 -13.41 2.46
C SER A 244 8.22 -13.59 1.53
N ASP A 245 8.95 -14.71 1.66
CA ASP A 245 10.14 -15.03 0.85
C ASP A 245 9.77 -15.19 -0.64
N ALA A 246 8.69 -15.91 -0.91
CA ALA A 246 8.15 -16.09 -2.25
C ALA A 246 7.70 -14.76 -2.86
N GLY A 247 6.97 -13.94 -2.08
CA GLY A 247 6.49 -12.63 -2.48
C GLY A 247 7.61 -11.65 -2.79
N SER A 248 8.65 -11.61 -1.95
CA SER A 248 9.81 -10.74 -2.18
C SER A 248 10.57 -11.13 -3.45
N THR A 249 10.65 -12.42 -3.76
CA THR A 249 11.27 -12.93 -5.00
C THR A 249 10.45 -12.51 -6.22
N GLY A 250 9.13 -12.67 -6.18
CA GLY A 250 8.23 -12.24 -7.25
C GLY A 250 8.30 -10.73 -7.50
N GLN A 251 8.30 -9.91 -6.44
CA GLN A 251 8.39 -8.45 -6.59
C GLN A 251 9.72 -7.97 -7.18
N LYS A 252 10.84 -8.60 -6.81
CA LYS A 252 12.17 -8.23 -7.33
C LYS A 252 12.34 -8.53 -8.82
N SER A 253 11.57 -9.46 -9.37
CA SER A 253 11.59 -9.78 -10.80
C SER A 253 10.80 -8.80 -11.67
N LEU A 254 9.92 -8.00 -11.07
CA LEU A 254 9.11 -7.03 -11.78
C LEU A 254 9.94 -5.79 -12.15
N SER A 255 9.68 -5.25 -13.32
CA SER A 255 10.33 -4.01 -13.77
C SER A 255 9.95 -2.82 -12.87
N SER A 256 10.83 -1.81 -12.82
CA SER A 256 10.56 -0.56 -12.09
C SER A 256 9.33 0.20 -12.62
N GLU A 257 8.97 -0.01 -13.88
CA GLU A 257 7.83 0.62 -14.55
C GLU A 257 6.51 -0.15 -14.35
N ASN A 258 6.54 -1.25 -13.62
CA ASN A 258 5.35 -2.06 -13.36
C ASN A 258 4.29 -1.25 -12.61
N ARG A 259 3.08 -1.20 -13.17
CA ARG A 259 1.99 -0.37 -12.66
C ARG A 259 1.43 -0.84 -11.33
N LEU A 260 1.44 -2.14 -11.09
CA LEU A 260 1.04 -2.68 -9.78
C LEU A 260 2.04 -2.27 -8.69
N LEU A 261 3.35 -2.34 -8.98
CA LEU A 261 4.38 -1.84 -8.07
C LEU A 261 4.27 -0.33 -7.85
N ALA A 262 3.91 0.45 -8.89
CA ALA A 262 3.67 1.88 -8.75
C ALA A 262 2.56 2.16 -7.72
N MET A 263 1.46 1.40 -7.72
CA MET A 263 0.39 1.53 -6.70
C MET A 263 0.88 1.23 -5.29
N VAL A 264 1.68 0.18 -5.12
CA VAL A 264 2.22 -0.23 -3.82
C VAL A 264 3.28 0.75 -3.30
N ARG A 265 4.21 1.18 -4.18
CA ARG A 265 5.30 2.10 -3.84
C ARG A 265 4.79 3.51 -3.54
N SER A 266 3.82 3.99 -4.30
CA SER A 266 3.19 5.28 -4.03
C SER A 266 2.41 5.31 -2.71
N GLY A 267 2.06 4.14 -2.14
CA GLY A 267 1.20 4.02 -0.97
C GLY A 267 -0.29 4.27 -1.28
N SER A 268 -0.68 4.30 -2.56
CA SER A 268 -2.06 4.57 -2.97
C SER A 268 -3.00 3.43 -2.61
N LYS A 269 -2.65 2.21 -3.00
CA LYS A 269 -3.45 1.01 -2.73
C LYS A 269 -2.61 -0.26 -2.89
N GLY A 270 -3.01 -1.29 -2.15
CA GLY A 270 -2.33 -2.56 -2.14
C GLY A 270 -1.08 -2.57 -1.24
N GLU A 271 -0.76 -3.77 -0.81
CA GLU A 271 0.43 -4.06 0.01
C GLU A 271 1.32 -5.06 -0.73
N PRO A 272 2.59 -5.19 -0.34
CA PRO A 272 3.48 -6.23 -0.88
C PRO A 272 2.87 -7.63 -0.84
N LEU A 273 2.08 -7.92 0.21
CA LEU A 273 1.37 -9.19 0.37
C LEU A 273 0.35 -9.43 -0.77
N ASN A 274 -0.36 -8.40 -1.22
CA ASN A 274 -1.33 -8.54 -2.32
C ASN A 274 -0.62 -8.96 -3.61
N VAL A 275 0.54 -8.37 -3.90
CA VAL A 275 1.37 -8.74 -5.06
C VAL A 275 1.84 -10.19 -4.93
N ALA A 276 2.31 -10.59 -3.75
CA ALA A 276 2.73 -11.95 -3.45
C ALA A 276 1.60 -12.96 -3.71
N GLN A 277 0.40 -12.68 -3.24
CA GLN A 277 -0.76 -13.56 -3.42
C GLN A 277 -1.21 -13.68 -4.87
N MET A 278 -1.09 -12.61 -5.66
CA MET A 278 -1.43 -12.65 -7.07
C MET A 278 -0.42 -13.44 -7.90
N MET A 279 0.89 -13.29 -7.62
CA MET A 279 1.96 -13.81 -8.47
C MET A 279 2.63 -15.07 -7.93
N ALA A 280 2.87 -15.14 -6.62
CA ALA A 280 3.68 -16.18 -5.99
C ALA A 280 2.84 -17.27 -5.34
N CYS A 281 2.27 -17.02 -4.17
CA CYS A 281 1.39 -17.95 -3.48
C CYS A 281 0.42 -17.21 -2.54
N LEU A 282 -0.76 -17.79 -2.31
CA LEU A 282 -1.71 -17.25 -1.35
C LEU A 282 -1.22 -17.42 0.09
N GLY A 283 -0.49 -18.49 0.37
CA GLY A 283 0.06 -18.77 1.70
C GLY A 283 -0.91 -19.48 2.64
N GLN A 284 -0.63 -19.38 3.94
CA GLN A 284 -1.43 -20.05 4.96
C GLN A 284 -2.77 -19.36 5.16
N THR A 285 -3.84 -20.12 4.97
CA THR A 285 -5.20 -19.70 5.30
C THR A 285 -5.39 -19.75 6.83
N ALA A 286 -5.86 -18.63 7.38
CA ALA A 286 -6.17 -18.53 8.82
C ALA A 286 -7.68 -18.49 9.05
N ILE A 287 -8.13 -19.17 10.09
CA ILE A 287 -9.49 -19.11 10.62
C ILE A 287 -9.36 -18.88 12.13
N GLU A 288 -9.96 -17.80 12.64
CA GLU A 288 -9.81 -17.35 14.02
C GLU A 288 -8.33 -17.26 14.48
N GLY A 289 -7.46 -16.83 13.55
CA GLY A 289 -6.02 -16.69 13.81
C GLY A 289 -5.22 -17.99 13.87
N LYS A 290 -5.81 -19.14 13.51
CA LYS A 290 -5.19 -20.47 13.54
C LYS A 290 -5.26 -21.12 12.16
N ARG A 291 -4.47 -22.20 11.96
CA ARG A 291 -4.61 -23.04 10.78
C ARG A 291 -6.03 -23.65 10.72
N VAL A 292 -6.47 -24.03 9.52
CA VAL A 292 -7.80 -24.61 9.30
C VAL A 292 -8.08 -25.75 10.28
N PRO A 293 -9.15 -25.65 11.10
CA PRO A 293 -9.48 -26.66 12.08
C PRO A 293 -10.07 -27.93 11.43
N TYR A 294 -10.08 -29.02 12.18
CA TYR A 294 -10.77 -30.24 11.76
C TYR A 294 -12.28 -30.04 11.80
N GLY A 295 -12.88 -29.86 10.62
CA GLY A 295 -14.34 -29.76 10.45
C GLY A 295 -15.03 -31.13 10.34
N PHE A 296 -14.28 -32.17 9.99
CA PHE A 296 -14.68 -33.58 10.00
C PHE A 296 -13.98 -34.32 11.12
N THR A 297 -14.37 -35.57 11.38
CA THR A 297 -13.70 -36.38 12.40
C THR A 297 -12.24 -36.60 12.04
N ASP A 298 -11.35 -35.94 12.80
CA ASP A 298 -9.90 -36.02 12.72
C ASP A 298 -9.28 -35.59 11.39
N ARG A 299 -9.95 -34.77 10.59
CA ARG A 299 -9.46 -34.21 9.32
C ARG A 299 -10.19 -32.92 8.91
N THR A 300 -9.57 -32.12 8.08
CA THR A 300 -10.14 -30.83 7.62
C THR A 300 -11.19 -31.03 6.52
N LEU A 301 -10.93 -31.92 5.57
CA LEU A 301 -11.82 -32.25 4.46
C LEU A 301 -11.83 -33.78 4.23
N PRO A 302 -12.87 -34.35 3.59
CA PRO A 302 -12.91 -35.76 3.24
C PRO A 302 -11.76 -36.23 2.32
N HIS A 303 -11.14 -35.30 1.59
CA HIS A 303 -10.05 -35.54 0.64
C HIS A 303 -8.72 -35.90 1.33
N TYR A 304 -8.55 -35.53 2.62
CA TYR A 304 -7.35 -35.77 3.39
C TYR A 304 -7.52 -36.97 4.31
N LYS A 305 -6.39 -37.57 4.68
CA LYS A 305 -6.37 -38.65 5.68
C LYS A 305 -6.66 -38.11 7.08
N LYS A 306 -7.09 -38.99 7.98
CA LYS A 306 -7.23 -38.65 9.39
C LYS A 306 -5.86 -38.32 9.99
N TYR A 307 -5.82 -37.31 10.86
CA TYR A 307 -4.61 -36.83 11.54
C TYR A 307 -3.53 -36.31 10.56
N ASP A 308 -3.92 -35.85 9.38
CA ASP A 308 -3.01 -35.23 8.42
C ASP A 308 -2.78 -33.77 8.80
N ASP A 309 -1.62 -33.49 9.42
CA ASP A 309 -1.19 -32.15 9.81
C ASP A 309 -0.26 -31.47 8.80
N SER A 310 -0.13 -32.06 7.61
CA SER A 310 0.64 -31.45 6.52
C SER A 310 0.18 -30.04 6.21
N SER A 311 1.08 -29.23 5.68
CA SER A 311 0.77 -27.83 5.35
C SER A 311 -0.43 -27.71 4.42
N GLU A 312 -0.54 -28.59 3.41
CA GLU A 312 -1.63 -28.59 2.45
C GLU A 312 -2.97 -28.97 3.09
N ALA A 313 -2.99 -30.05 3.89
CA ALA A 313 -4.21 -30.53 4.58
C ALA A 313 -4.75 -29.50 5.59
N ARG A 314 -3.87 -28.66 6.13
CA ARG A 314 -4.21 -27.64 7.13
C ARG A 314 -4.33 -26.23 6.54
N GLY A 315 -4.49 -26.11 5.22
CA GLY A 315 -4.90 -24.89 4.56
C GLY A 315 -3.76 -23.99 4.02
N PHE A 316 -2.55 -24.52 3.85
CA PHE A 316 -1.52 -23.79 3.12
C PHE A 316 -1.76 -23.89 1.60
N ILE A 317 -1.87 -22.74 0.94
CA ILE A 317 -2.14 -22.63 -0.49
C ILE A 317 -0.84 -22.19 -1.18
N GLU A 318 -0.15 -23.15 -1.83
CA GLU A 318 1.08 -22.87 -2.58
C GLU A 318 0.82 -22.23 -3.96
N SER A 319 -0.40 -22.28 -4.45
CA SER A 319 -0.80 -21.68 -5.71
C SER A 319 -1.09 -20.18 -5.56
N SER A 320 -1.01 -19.44 -6.65
CA SER A 320 -1.37 -18.01 -6.72
C SER A 320 -2.67 -17.81 -7.49
N PHE A 321 -3.24 -16.60 -7.43
CA PHE A 321 -4.43 -16.28 -8.21
C PHE A 321 -4.19 -16.42 -9.72
N ILE A 322 -2.99 -16.09 -10.22
CA ILE A 322 -2.64 -16.24 -11.64
C ILE A 322 -2.53 -17.72 -12.05
N ARG A 323 -1.99 -18.58 -11.17
CA ARG A 323 -1.92 -20.04 -11.44
C ARG A 323 -3.27 -20.73 -11.32
N GLY A 324 -4.19 -20.16 -10.54
CA GLY A 324 -5.47 -20.77 -10.19
C GLY A 324 -5.37 -21.71 -9.00
N LEU A 325 -6.50 -22.08 -8.42
CA LEU A 325 -6.63 -22.88 -7.21
C LEU A 325 -7.25 -24.23 -7.51
N THR A 326 -6.81 -25.26 -6.78
CA THR A 326 -7.53 -26.55 -6.75
C THR A 326 -8.86 -26.38 -5.99
N PRO A 327 -9.83 -27.29 -6.14
CA PRO A 327 -11.10 -27.22 -5.40
C PRO A 327 -10.90 -27.16 -3.88
N GLN A 328 -9.96 -27.92 -3.34
CA GLN A 328 -9.64 -27.93 -1.90
C GLN A 328 -9.04 -26.58 -1.45
N GLN A 329 -8.09 -26.07 -2.18
CA GLN A 329 -7.47 -24.76 -1.94
C GLN A 329 -8.49 -23.63 -2.01
N PHE A 330 -9.38 -23.67 -3.00
CA PHE A 330 -10.47 -22.71 -3.12
C PHE A 330 -11.41 -22.77 -1.93
N PHE A 331 -11.76 -23.99 -1.46
CA PHE A 331 -12.64 -24.15 -0.30
C PHE A 331 -12.03 -23.54 0.96
N PHE A 332 -10.76 -23.79 1.24
CA PHE A 332 -10.05 -23.18 2.35
C PHE A 332 -10.00 -21.65 2.24
N HIS A 333 -9.71 -21.15 1.05
CA HIS A 333 -9.70 -19.72 0.79
C HIS A 333 -11.08 -19.08 1.01
N ALA A 334 -12.14 -19.75 0.57
CA ALA A 334 -13.52 -19.30 0.77
C ALA A 334 -13.93 -19.28 2.26
N MET A 335 -13.46 -20.25 3.07
CA MET A 335 -13.70 -20.26 4.52
C MET A 335 -13.10 -19.03 5.20
N SER A 336 -11.85 -18.70 4.90
CA SER A 336 -11.17 -17.50 5.43
C SER A 336 -11.81 -16.21 4.92
N GLY A 337 -12.13 -16.14 3.64
CA GLY A 337 -12.83 -14.99 3.06
C GLY A 337 -14.22 -14.76 3.68
N ARG A 338 -14.92 -15.84 4.03
CA ARG A 338 -16.21 -15.77 4.73
C ARG A 338 -16.09 -15.12 6.10
N GLU A 339 -15.06 -15.46 6.87
CA GLU A 339 -14.78 -14.84 8.17
C GLU A 339 -14.58 -13.32 8.02
N GLY A 340 -13.77 -12.88 7.05
CA GLY A 340 -13.57 -11.45 6.78
C GLY A 340 -14.84 -10.72 6.38
N LEU A 341 -15.71 -11.33 5.59
CA LEU A 341 -17.00 -10.76 5.20
C LEU A 341 -17.95 -10.62 6.40
N ILE A 342 -18.01 -11.63 7.26
CA ILE A 342 -18.85 -11.59 8.48
C ILE A 342 -18.35 -10.52 9.44
N ASP A 343 -17.04 -10.43 9.68
CA ASP A 343 -16.44 -9.41 10.55
C ASP A 343 -16.75 -7.99 10.03
N THR A 344 -16.63 -7.75 8.75
CA THR A 344 -16.99 -6.48 8.12
C THR A 344 -18.48 -6.16 8.31
N ALA A 345 -19.37 -7.13 8.09
CA ALA A 345 -20.81 -6.93 8.23
C ALA A 345 -21.21 -6.62 9.68
N VAL A 346 -20.64 -7.32 10.66
CA VAL A 346 -20.87 -7.09 12.08
C VAL A 346 -20.41 -5.69 12.49
N LYS A 347 -19.20 -5.29 12.12
CA LYS A 347 -18.67 -3.95 12.42
C LYS A 347 -19.51 -2.83 11.80
N THR A 348 -20.05 -3.01 10.61
CA THR A 348 -20.94 -2.05 9.97
C THR A 348 -22.25 -1.89 10.77
N ALA A 349 -22.84 -3.00 11.22
CA ALA A 349 -24.05 -2.98 12.05
C ALA A 349 -23.81 -2.31 13.41
N ASP A 350 -22.71 -2.64 14.09
CA ASP A 350 -22.33 -2.03 15.36
C ASP A 350 -22.12 -0.52 15.24
N ASN A 351 -21.42 -0.06 14.20
CA ASN A 351 -21.24 1.37 13.97
C ASN A 351 -22.56 2.09 13.71
N PHE A 352 -23.52 1.46 13.03
CA PHE A 352 -24.83 2.05 12.78
C PHE A 352 -25.69 2.14 14.06
N ILE A 353 -25.64 1.14 14.93
CA ILE A 353 -26.37 1.11 16.20
C ILE A 353 -25.82 2.14 17.18
N ASN A 354 -24.51 2.39 17.17
CA ASN A 354 -23.83 3.34 18.06
C ASN A 354 -23.92 4.80 17.58
N LEU A 355 -24.47 5.08 16.41
CA LEU A 355 -24.77 6.43 15.90
C LEU A 355 -26.20 6.84 16.23
#